data_c0fe480a085dec179e261d34dfcb8fc0
#
_entry.id   c0fe480a085dec179e261d34dfcb8fc0
#
_cell.length_a   1.000
_cell.length_b   1.000
_cell.length_c   1.000
_cell.angle_alpha   90.00
_cell.angle_beta   90.00
_cell.angle_gamma   90.00
#
_symmetry.space_group_name_H-M   'P 1'
#
loop_
_entity.id
_entity.type
_entity.pdbx_description
1 polymer ?
#
loop_
_entity_poly.entity_id
_entity_poly.type
_entity_poly.pdbx_seq_one_letter_code
_entity_poly.pdbx_strand_id
1 'polypeptide(L)'
;MAVLTAVFLASGPHPAAATEAVLSAPGASEELRQALEASALTLEAARAPDASAQDIFAAARADYARLVGVLYARGYYGPEVHVTLDGREAADLSPLSVPARIGRVEIRVASGRPFAFSQALIEPLAPGTELPDGFAPGKPAEAATVRAAAKAGVDGWRAAGHAKAKVAGQSLIADHPDATLAARLRLAPGPAIRFGDLVIAPGSGVREDRLRTIAGLPMGEPFDPEALDRSAERLRRTGAFRSVRLTEAETLGPGNSMDIGLEVVDQKKRRAGAGVEFSSLEGATVSGFWMHRNLMGGAERLRFDFEIAGIGGQDDGGEDLSLSARFDRPAVIDADTGLYLLGAVEDLDEPDYTETNARAGGGLTRIFSPHLKGEAGVLLRYADVSDDLGDRKMTHLTFPVSLTWDRRDDPLDAHKGFYLDGSVTPLLAVGGAAESGALIKADGRIYQQLGSRLVLAGRAQIGSVVGAASDGVPPALLFFSGGGGTVRGQPYQSLAVDLPNGDRIGGRSFIGLSGEARVGVTRAIQMVAFYDAGFVGPDSWVSDGDWQSGAGLGLRYDTGIGPIRFDVAAPVDGDTGDGVQFYIGIGQAF
;
A
#
# COMPACT_ATOMS: atom_id res chain seq x y z
N MET A 1 -68.15 -46.45 4.62
CA MET A 1 -66.97 -45.94 5.32
C MET A 1 -66.51 -44.66 4.62
N ALA A 2 -66.83 -43.54 5.19
CA ALA A 2 -66.50 -42.23 4.68
C ALA A 2 -65.14 -41.77 5.23
N VAL A 3 -64.20 -41.41 4.36
CA VAL A 3 -62.90 -40.83 4.70
C VAL A 3 -63.04 -39.32 4.62
N LEU A 4 -62.99 -38.65 5.77
CA LEU A 4 -62.90 -37.18 5.86
C LEU A 4 -61.48 -36.74 5.55
N THR A 5 -61.31 -35.95 4.48
CA THR A 5 -60.05 -35.28 4.16
C THR A 5 -60.07 -33.89 4.81
N ALA A 6 -59.29 -33.66 5.85
CA ALA A 6 -59.09 -32.35 6.46
C ALA A 6 -58.10 -31.54 5.63
N VAL A 7 -58.53 -30.42 5.05
CA VAL A 7 -57.70 -29.41 4.39
C VAL A 7 -57.17 -28.47 5.45
N PHE A 8 -55.84 -28.55 5.74
CA PHE A 8 -55.11 -27.54 6.50
C PHE A 8 -54.83 -26.34 5.59
N LEU A 9 -55.52 -25.26 5.77
CA LEU A 9 -55.13 -23.95 5.23
C LEU A 9 -53.91 -23.44 6.03
N ALA A 10 -52.72 -23.57 5.48
CA ALA A 10 -51.54 -22.90 5.99
C ALA A 10 -51.66 -21.40 5.66
N SER A 11 -51.99 -20.59 6.66
CA SER A 11 -51.81 -19.14 6.60
C SER A 11 -50.32 -18.83 6.54
N GLY A 12 -49.80 -18.56 5.33
CA GLY A 12 -48.44 -18.06 5.13
C GLY A 12 -48.24 -16.71 5.83
N PRO A 13 -47.03 -16.40 6.30
CA PRO A 13 -46.74 -15.10 6.89
C PRO A 13 -47.03 -14.00 5.87
N HIS A 14 -47.90 -13.07 6.24
CA HIS A 14 -48.13 -11.86 5.45
C HIS A 14 -46.81 -11.11 5.40
N PRO A 15 -46.36 -10.60 4.22
CA PRO A 15 -45.19 -9.75 4.15
C PRO A 15 -45.43 -8.55 5.07
N ALA A 16 -44.55 -8.34 6.03
CA ALA A 16 -44.57 -7.17 6.87
C ALA A 16 -44.51 -5.94 5.97
N ALA A 17 -45.52 -5.06 6.03
CA ALA A 17 -45.48 -3.84 5.26
C ALA A 17 -44.22 -3.05 5.67
N ALA A 18 -43.39 -2.70 4.69
CA ALA A 18 -42.16 -1.95 4.92
C ALA A 18 -42.48 -0.60 5.56
N THR A 19 -41.71 -0.17 6.54
CA THR A 19 -41.81 1.15 7.14
C THR A 19 -41.44 2.22 6.11
N GLU A 20 -42.35 3.13 5.81
CA GLU A 20 -42.05 4.28 4.95
C GLU A 20 -41.21 5.28 5.74
N ALA A 21 -40.01 5.65 5.21
CA ALA A 21 -39.15 6.60 5.87
C ALA A 21 -38.72 7.71 4.90
N VAL A 22 -38.97 8.95 5.30
CA VAL A 22 -38.71 10.14 4.49
C VAL A 22 -37.96 11.18 5.30
N LEU A 23 -36.91 11.78 4.68
CA LEU A 23 -36.22 12.96 5.21
C LEU A 23 -36.55 14.18 4.33
N SER A 24 -37.02 15.24 4.97
CA SER A 24 -37.33 16.52 4.35
C SER A 24 -36.46 17.61 4.97
N ALA A 25 -35.69 18.31 4.14
CA ALA A 25 -34.84 19.43 4.53
C ALA A 25 -35.04 20.61 3.56
N PRO A 26 -36.19 21.35 3.68
CA PRO A 26 -36.49 22.45 2.79
C PRO A 26 -35.41 23.54 2.83
N GLY A 27 -34.97 24.00 1.65
CA GLY A 27 -33.91 25.04 1.53
C GLY A 27 -32.47 24.58 1.75
N ALA A 28 -32.26 23.32 2.11
CA ALA A 28 -30.91 22.75 2.19
C ALA A 28 -30.32 22.53 0.79
N SER A 29 -28.99 22.70 0.66
CA SER A 29 -28.27 22.30 -0.54
C SER A 29 -28.35 20.79 -0.75
N GLU A 30 -28.17 20.34 -1.99
CA GLU A 30 -28.16 18.90 -2.30
C GLU A 30 -27.10 18.15 -1.50
N GLU A 31 -25.91 18.75 -1.32
CA GLU A 31 -24.82 18.19 -0.54
C GLU A 31 -25.21 18.06 0.95
N LEU A 32 -25.87 19.06 1.52
CA LEU A 32 -26.33 19.01 2.90
C LEU A 32 -27.42 17.95 3.07
N ARG A 33 -28.38 17.86 2.13
CA ARG A 33 -29.43 16.86 2.13
C ARG A 33 -28.87 15.43 2.11
N GLN A 34 -27.94 15.15 1.19
CA GLN A 34 -27.27 13.85 1.10
C GLN A 34 -26.53 13.49 2.39
N ALA A 35 -25.87 14.47 3.00
CA ALA A 35 -25.14 14.24 4.25
C ALA A 35 -26.09 13.96 5.44
N LEU A 36 -27.24 14.60 5.49
CA LEU A 36 -28.29 14.31 6.49
C LEU A 36 -28.86 12.91 6.28
N GLU A 37 -29.21 12.56 5.02
CA GLU A 37 -29.72 11.23 4.68
C GLU A 37 -28.72 10.12 5.02
N ALA A 38 -27.44 10.30 4.67
CA ALA A 38 -26.37 9.33 4.96
C ALA A 38 -26.10 9.17 6.47
N SER A 39 -26.48 10.17 7.27
CA SER A 39 -26.26 10.18 8.72
C SER A 39 -27.48 9.75 9.53
N ALA A 40 -28.67 9.67 8.94
CA ALA A 40 -29.92 9.36 9.63
C ALA A 40 -30.03 7.84 9.87
N LEU A 41 -29.80 7.41 11.11
CA LEU A 41 -29.94 6.01 11.54
C LEU A 41 -31.35 5.50 11.38
N THR A 42 -32.33 6.37 11.55
CA THR A 42 -33.76 6.00 11.42
C THR A 42 -34.11 5.59 10.00
N LEU A 43 -33.51 6.24 8.97
CA LEU A 43 -33.70 5.85 7.58
C LEU A 43 -33.05 4.48 7.28
N GLU A 44 -31.93 4.19 7.89
CA GLU A 44 -31.26 2.90 7.78
C GLU A 44 -32.08 1.79 8.47
N ALA A 45 -32.49 2.03 9.73
CA ALA A 45 -33.31 1.10 10.49
C ALA A 45 -34.63 0.80 9.79
N ALA A 46 -35.32 1.82 9.25
CA ALA A 46 -36.58 1.63 8.54
C ALA A 46 -36.46 0.81 7.24
N ARG A 47 -35.29 0.75 6.62
CA ARG A 47 -35.00 -0.04 5.41
C ARG A 47 -34.54 -1.47 5.73
N ALA A 48 -34.10 -1.74 6.96
CA ALA A 48 -33.62 -3.06 7.35
C ALA A 48 -34.83 -4.03 7.48
N PRO A 49 -34.81 -5.21 6.82
CA PRO A 49 -35.96 -6.11 6.73
C PRO A 49 -36.33 -6.76 8.06
N ASP A 50 -35.45 -6.76 9.04
CA ASP A 50 -35.56 -7.38 10.36
C ASP A 50 -35.59 -6.37 11.51
N ALA A 51 -35.60 -5.05 11.23
CA ALA A 51 -35.67 -4.04 12.28
C ALA A 51 -37.00 -4.05 13.02
N SER A 52 -36.93 -4.10 14.35
CA SER A 52 -38.09 -3.98 15.20
C SER A 52 -38.54 -2.52 15.35
N ALA A 53 -39.77 -2.30 15.76
CA ALA A 53 -40.26 -0.96 16.11
C ALA A 53 -39.42 -0.29 17.22
N GLN A 54 -38.84 -1.10 18.10
CA GLN A 54 -37.91 -0.65 19.14
C GLN A 54 -36.59 -0.14 18.59
N ASP A 55 -36.06 -0.81 17.56
CA ASP A 55 -34.80 -0.38 16.87
C ASP A 55 -35.05 0.94 16.14
N ILE A 56 -36.16 1.07 15.42
CA ILE A 56 -36.55 2.31 14.74
C ILE A 56 -36.72 3.46 15.73
N PHE A 57 -37.40 3.20 16.88
CA PHE A 57 -37.55 4.20 17.93
C PHE A 57 -36.22 4.62 18.55
N ALA A 58 -35.32 3.67 18.83
CA ALA A 58 -33.98 3.96 19.37
C ALA A 58 -33.18 4.79 18.39
N ALA A 59 -33.19 4.45 17.09
CA ALA A 59 -32.58 5.22 16.03
C ALA A 59 -33.16 6.65 15.95
N ALA A 60 -34.49 6.80 15.99
CA ALA A 60 -35.15 8.10 15.97
C ALA A 60 -34.71 9.01 17.13
N ARG A 61 -34.59 8.45 18.33
CA ARG A 61 -34.07 9.18 19.50
C ARG A 61 -32.62 9.60 19.37
N ALA A 62 -31.78 8.77 18.71
CA ALA A 62 -30.38 9.08 18.48
C ALA A 62 -30.20 10.14 17.38
N ASP A 63 -31.07 10.20 16.39
CA ASP A 63 -30.96 11.09 15.24
C ASP A 63 -31.07 12.57 15.59
N TYR A 64 -31.76 12.97 16.67
CA TYR A 64 -31.75 14.38 17.10
C TYR A 64 -30.35 14.92 17.30
N ALA A 65 -29.56 14.27 18.16
CA ALA A 65 -28.20 14.72 18.44
C ALA A 65 -27.28 14.53 17.23
N ARG A 66 -27.49 13.46 16.48
CA ARG A 66 -26.67 13.12 15.31
C ARG A 66 -26.85 14.13 14.18
N LEU A 67 -28.09 14.43 13.81
CA LEU A 67 -28.41 15.38 12.74
C LEU A 67 -28.02 16.83 13.11
N VAL A 68 -28.25 17.24 14.37
CA VAL A 68 -27.72 18.51 14.89
C VAL A 68 -26.19 18.56 14.78
N GLY A 69 -25.48 17.45 15.10
CA GLY A 69 -24.04 17.34 14.92
C GLY A 69 -23.58 17.53 13.48
N VAL A 70 -24.32 16.96 12.51
CA VAL A 70 -24.05 17.14 11.06
C VAL A 70 -24.23 18.59 10.64
N LEU A 71 -25.27 19.26 11.13
CA LEU A 71 -25.58 20.65 10.85
C LEU A 71 -24.51 21.60 11.45
N TYR A 72 -24.14 21.39 12.71
CA TYR A 72 -23.07 22.14 13.37
C TYR A 72 -21.71 21.94 12.69
N ALA A 73 -21.43 20.72 12.25
CA ALA A 73 -20.21 20.45 11.49
C ALA A 73 -20.09 21.31 10.24
N ARG A 74 -21.22 21.70 9.64
CA ARG A 74 -21.33 22.54 8.43
C ARG A 74 -21.70 24.00 8.68
N GLY A 75 -21.64 24.45 9.93
CA GLY A 75 -21.85 25.85 10.28
C GLY A 75 -23.33 26.29 10.42
N TYR A 76 -24.26 25.37 10.61
CA TYR A 76 -25.65 25.67 10.89
C TYR A 76 -25.91 25.55 12.40
N TYR A 77 -25.92 26.68 13.12
CA TYR A 77 -25.99 26.68 14.60
C TYR A 77 -27.40 26.98 15.16
N GLY A 78 -28.39 27.15 14.31
CA GLY A 78 -29.80 27.34 14.70
C GLY A 78 -30.73 26.36 14.02
N PRO A 79 -30.41 25.04 13.93
CA PRO A 79 -31.30 24.11 13.28
C PRO A 79 -32.43 23.65 14.21
N GLU A 80 -33.56 23.30 13.60
CA GLU A 80 -34.65 22.57 14.24
C GLU A 80 -34.76 21.19 13.59
N VAL A 81 -34.78 20.14 14.41
CA VAL A 81 -34.87 18.75 13.95
C VAL A 81 -36.07 18.11 14.61
N HIS A 82 -37.01 17.60 13.81
CA HIS A 82 -38.17 16.84 14.24
C HIS A 82 -38.14 15.44 13.65
N VAL A 83 -38.34 14.43 14.48
CA VAL A 83 -38.45 13.04 14.07
C VAL A 83 -39.77 12.49 14.54
N THR A 84 -40.68 12.21 13.62
CA THR A 84 -42.02 11.69 13.97
C THR A 84 -42.15 10.22 13.56
N LEU A 85 -42.83 9.47 14.44
CA LEU A 85 -43.19 8.07 14.25
C LEU A 85 -44.72 8.00 14.22
N ASP A 86 -45.29 7.67 13.06
CA ASP A 86 -46.76 7.70 12.82
C ASP A 86 -47.38 9.02 13.25
N GLY A 87 -46.73 10.14 12.95
CA GLY A 87 -47.16 11.50 13.24
C GLY A 87 -46.95 11.97 14.69
N ARG A 88 -46.34 11.16 15.56
CA ARG A 88 -46.03 11.54 16.95
C ARG A 88 -44.53 11.80 17.10
N GLU A 89 -44.16 12.91 17.75
CA GLU A 89 -42.76 13.25 17.98
C GLU A 89 -42.05 12.16 18.79
N ALA A 90 -40.96 11.63 18.29
CA ALA A 90 -40.21 10.54 18.93
C ALA A 90 -39.65 10.96 20.29
N ALA A 91 -39.33 12.26 20.47
CA ALA A 91 -38.85 12.80 21.74
C ALA A 91 -39.89 12.68 22.87
N ASP A 92 -41.17 12.74 22.52
CA ASP A 92 -42.29 12.72 23.49
C ASP A 92 -42.80 11.31 23.82
N LEU A 93 -42.30 10.30 23.07
CA LEU A 93 -42.67 8.91 23.30
C LEU A 93 -41.87 8.30 24.45
N SER A 94 -42.59 7.62 25.38
CA SER A 94 -41.92 6.82 26.40
C SER A 94 -41.34 5.54 25.81
N PRO A 95 -40.14 5.12 26.19
CA PRO A 95 -39.57 3.83 25.77
C PRO A 95 -40.43 2.61 26.12
N LEU A 96 -41.29 2.74 27.13
CA LEU A 96 -42.20 1.68 27.57
C LEU A 96 -43.54 1.65 26.80
N SER A 97 -43.80 2.66 25.96
CA SER A 97 -45.06 2.80 25.19
C SER A 97 -44.82 2.89 23.67
N VAL A 98 -43.73 2.29 23.19
CA VAL A 98 -43.45 2.21 21.74
C VAL A 98 -44.50 1.32 21.08
N PRO A 99 -45.13 1.75 19.97
CA PRO A 99 -46.07 0.92 19.22
C PRO A 99 -45.43 -0.39 18.77
N ALA A 100 -46.21 -1.46 18.72
CA ALA A 100 -45.71 -2.75 18.23
C ALA A 100 -45.26 -2.72 16.75
N ARG A 101 -45.76 -1.73 15.99
CA ARG A 101 -45.34 -1.47 14.58
C ARG A 101 -45.32 0.03 14.36
N ILE A 102 -44.35 0.45 13.54
CA ILE A 102 -44.21 1.82 13.04
C ILE A 102 -44.41 1.76 11.53
N GLY A 103 -45.45 2.41 11.03
CA GLY A 103 -45.78 2.44 9.60
C GLY A 103 -45.04 3.54 8.84
N ARG A 104 -44.85 4.70 9.47
CA ARG A 104 -44.26 5.86 8.84
C ARG A 104 -43.29 6.60 9.77
N VAL A 105 -42.14 6.92 9.23
CA VAL A 105 -41.10 7.77 9.84
C VAL A 105 -40.95 9.03 9.00
N GLU A 106 -41.06 10.19 9.62
CA GLU A 106 -40.75 11.46 8.94
C GLU A 106 -39.72 12.23 9.75
N ILE A 107 -38.57 12.53 9.10
CA ILE A 107 -37.52 13.40 9.63
C ILE A 107 -37.65 14.73 8.92
N ARG A 108 -37.92 15.80 9.68
CA ARG A 108 -37.97 17.16 9.16
C ARG A 108 -36.87 17.99 9.78
N VAL A 109 -36.05 18.59 8.90
CA VAL A 109 -34.90 19.40 9.29
C VAL A 109 -35.07 20.80 8.73
N ALA A 110 -35.20 21.79 9.61
CA ALA A 110 -35.04 23.19 9.25
C ALA A 110 -33.59 23.62 9.59
N SER A 111 -32.72 23.70 8.58
CA SER A 111 -31.29 23.97 8.78
C SER A 111 -30.99 25.39 9.29
N GLY A 112 -31.89 26.34 9.05
CA GLY A 112 -31.60 27.75 9.28
C GLY A 112 -30.59 28.33 8.29
N ARG A 113 -30.04 29.51 8.60
CA ARG A 113 -28.98 30.17 7.80
C ARG A 113 -27.62 29.61 8.17
N PRO A 114 -26.69 29.44 7.19
CA PRO A 114 -25.29 29.11 7.51
C PRO A 114 -24.62 30.32 8.19
N PHE A 115 -23.81 30.03 9.20
CA PHE A 115 -23.07 31.05 9.94
C PHE A 115 -21.70 31.31 9.30
N ALA A 116 -21.24 32.55 9.34
CA ALA A 116 -19.87 32.93 8.99
C ALA A 116 -19.10 33.35 10.24
N PHE A 117 -17.77 33.18 10.22
CA PHE A 117 -16.97 33.71 11.32
C PHE A 117 -17.03 35.23 11.36
N SER A 118 -17.47 35.80 12.49
CA SER A 118 -17.27 37.21 12.81
C SER A 118 -15.85 37.44 13.38
N GLN A 119 -15.31 36.44 14.10
CA GLN A 119 -13.96 36.39 14.60
C GLN A 119 -13.43 34.97 14.56
N ALA A 120 -12.19 34.80 14.10
CA ALA A 120 -11.45 33.55 14.11
C ALA A 120 -10.05 33.82 14.69
N LEU A 121 -9.87 33.58 15.99
CA LEU A 121 -8.64 33.88 16.71
C LEU A 121 -8.14 32.64 17.44
N ILE A 122 -6.86 32.36 17.29
CA ILE A 122 -6.15 31.31 18.05
C ILE A 122 -4.81 31.87 18.49
N GLU A 123 -4.52 31.82 19.80
CA GLU A 123 -3.29 32.38 20.37
C GLU A 123 -2.88 31.67 21.65
N PRO A 124 -1.54 31.66 22.01
CA PRO A 124 -0.45 32.04 21.10
C PRO A 124 -0.19 30.96 20.02
N LEU A 125 0.34 31.33 18.87
CA LEU A 125 0.78 30.40 17.83
C LEU A 125 2.29 30.25 17.84
N ALA A 126 2.79 29.05 17.53
CA ALA A 126 4.19 28.82 17.25
C ALA A 126 4.59 29.46 15.90
N PRO A 127 5.84 29.93 15.75
CA PRO A 127 6.33 30.44 14.48
C PRO A 127 6.15 29.40 13.35
N GLY A 128 5.68 29.84 12.18
CA GLY A 128 5.48 28.98 11.02
C GLY A 128 4.22 28.10 11.05
N THR A 129 3.36 28.25 12.08
CA THR A 129 2.09 27.51 12.12
C THR A 129 1.15 28.02 11.06
N GLU A 130 0.76 27.13 10.12
CA GLU A 130 -0.25 27.39 9.12
C GLU A 130 -1.63 26.97 9.62
N LEU A 131 -2.58 27.89 9.59
CA LEU A 131 -3.98 27.61 9.94
C LEU A 131 -4.77 27.23 8.68
N PRO A 132 -5.87 26.46 8.82
CA PRO A 132 -6.76 26.19 7.70
C PRO A 132 -7.29 27.50 7.07
N ASP A 133 -7.27 27.63 5.76
CA ASP A 133 -7.75 28.81 5.01
C ASP A 133 -9.19 29.21 5.35
N GLY A 134 -10.01 28.23 5.76
CA GLY A 134 -11.39 28.46 6.21
C GLY A 134 -11.51 29.09 7.60
N PHE A 135 -10.44 29.13 8.41
CA PHE A 135 -10.47 29.73 9.74
C PHE A 135 -10.13 31.21 9.68
N ALA A 136 -11.02 32.01 9.10
CA ALA A 136 -10.88 33.45 8.92
C ALA A 136 -12.24 34.16 8.97
N PRO A 137 -12.29 35.45 9.37
CA PRO A 137 -13.54 36.23 9.33
C PRO A 137 -14.19 36.22 7.95
N GLY A 138 -15.52 36.10 7.92
CA GLY A 138 -16.31 36.01 6.71
C GLY A 138 -16.37 34.65 6.02
N LYS A 139 -15.56 33.67 6.45
CA LYS A 139 -15.61 32.30 5.95
C LYS A 139 -16.70 31.48 6.68
N PRO A 140 -17.20 30.38 6.08
CA PRO A 140 -18.17 29.50 6.74
C PRO A 140 -17.69 29.02 8.10
N ALA A 141 -18.51 29.21 9.13
CA ALA A 141 -18.12 28.88 10.51
C ALA A 141 -18.36 27.40 10.83
N GLU A 142 -17.66 26.51 10.14
CA GLU A 142 -17.78 25.07 10.32
C GLU A 142 -17.07 24.60 11.60
N ALA A 143 -17.73 23.75 12.38
CA ALA A 143 -17.09 23.17 13.58
C ALA A 143 -15.87 22.31 13.24
N ALA A 144 -15.81 21.72 12.04
CA ALA A 144 -14.66 21.00 11.55
C ALA A 144 -13.44 21.93 11.39
N THR A 145 -13.65 23.13 10.85
CA THR A 145 -12.61 24.17 10.67
C THR A 145 -12.05 24.64 12.01
N VAL A 146 -12.93 24.85 13.01
CA VAL A 146 -12.48 25.21 14.38
C VAL A 146 -11.60 24.13 14.99
N ARG A 147 -12.00 22.84 14.85
CA ARG A 147 -11.20 21.71 15.35
C ARG A 147 -9.87 21.58 14.59
N ALA A 148 -9.87 21.77 13.28
CA ALA A 148 -8.66 21.74 12.46
C ALA A 148 -7.69 22.87 12.87
N ALA A 149 -8.19 24.08 13.10
CA ALA A 149 -7.38 25.20 13.59
C ALA A 149 -6.80 24.92 14.98
N ALA A 150 -7.61 24.37 15.89
CA ALA A 150 -7.13 23.98 17.22
C ALA A 150 -6.02 22.92 17.13
N LYS A 151 -6.20 21.91 16.29
CA LYS A 151 -5.21 20.88 16.04
C LYS A 151 -3.93 21.47 15.43
N ALA A 152 -4.03 22.28 14.38
CA ALA A 152 -2.89 22.93 13.75
C ALA A 152 -2.07 23.78 14.74
N GLY A 153 -2.76 24.54 15.60
CA GLY A 153 -2.09 25.32 16.65
C GLY A 153 -1.35 24.47 17.68
N VAL A 154 -1.93 23.36 18.11
CA VAL A 154 -1.29 22.40 19.03
C VAL A 154 -0.11 21.71 18.34
N ASP A 155 -0.30 21.22 17.11
CA ASP A 155 0.74 20.54 16.33
C ASP A 155 1.93 21.47 16.06
N GLY A 156 1.68 22.76 15.74
CA GLY A 156 2.75 23.75 15.58
C GLY A 156 3.61 23.93 16.82
N TRP A 157 3.00 23.98 18.01
CA TRP A 157 3.76 24.04 19.27
C TRP A 157 4.48 22.72 19.57
N ARG A 158 3.89 21.57 19.25
CA ARG A 158 4.55 20.27 19.38
C ARG A 158 5.77 20.17 18.47
N ALA A 159 5.66 20.61 17.24
CA ALA A 159 6.79 20.68 16.29
C ALA A 159 7.89 21.65 16.77
N ALA A 160 7.52 22.69 17.54
CA ALA A 160 8.47 23.61 18.17
C ALA A 160 9.08 23.08 19.51
N GLY A 161 8.88 21.79 19.83
CA GLY A 161 9.46 21.16 21.03
C GLY A 161 8.59 21.21 22.30
N HIS A 162 7.35 21.65 22.20
CA HIS A 162 6.42 21.75 23.31
C HIS A 162 5.44 20.56 23.32
N ALA A 163 5.93 19.35 23.66
CA ALA A 163 5.16 18.10 23.58
C ALA A 163 3.81 18.14 24.33
N LYS A 164 3.71 18.92 25.41
CA LYS A 164 2.50 19.02 26.24
C LYS A 164 1.59 20.19 25.86
N ALA A 165 1.77 20.76 24.67
CA ALA A 165 0.88 21.80 24.15
C ALA A 165 -0.57 21.31 24.07
N LYS A 166 -1.49 22.15 24.46
CA LYS A 166 -2.93 21.82 24.46
C LYS A 166 -3.79 23.07 24.30
N VAL A 167 -5.05 22.85 23.94
CA VAL A 167 -6.07 23.90 24.03
C VAL A 167 -6.40 24.13 25.50
N ALA A 168 -6.09 25.32 26.02
CA ALA A 168 -6.34 25.71 27.41
C ALA A 168 -7.74 26.27 27.61
N GLY A 169 -8.38 26.75 26.56
CA GLY A 169 -9.74 27.27 26.59
C GLY A 169 -10.26 27.60 25.20
N GLN A 170 -11.57 27.53 25.08
CA GLN A 170 -12.28 27.94 23.87
C GLN A 170 -13.51 28.76 24.23
N SER A 171 -13.80 29.75 23.40
CA SER A 171 -15.04 30.53 23.49
C SER A 171 -15.63 30.58 22.08
N LEU A 172 -16.81 30.00 21.93
CA LEU A 172 -17.59 29.98 20.69
C LEU A 172 -18.92 30.69 20.98
N ILE A 173 -19.11 31.85 20.39
CA ILE A 173 -20.31 32.68 20.61
C ILE A 173 -21.03 32.81 19.28
N ALA A 174 -22.22 32.21 19.20
CA ALA A 174 -23.10 32.30 18.05
C ALA A 174 -24.05 33.49 18.21
N ASP A 175 -24.05 34.36 17.23
CA ASP A 175 -25.03 35.44 17.07
C ASP A 175 -26.08 35.01 16.03
N HIS A 176 -27.24 34.62 16.49
CA HIS A 176 -28.33 34.11 15.65
C HIS A 176 -28.97 35.19 14.76
N PRO A 177 -29.25 36.43 15.25
CA PRO A 177 -29.73 37.52 14.41
C PRO A 177 -28.85 37.78 13.19
N ASP A 178 -27.56 37.84 13.38
CA ASP A 178 -26.60 38.13 12.29
C ASP A 178 -26.06 36.87 11.59
N ALA A 179 -26.39 35.67 12.09
CA ALA A 179 -25.85 34.39 11.65
C ALA A 179 -24.31 34.40 11.61
N THR A 180 -23.71 34.82 12.72
CA THR A 180 -22.25 34.85 12.84
C THR A 180 -21.74 34.08 14.05
N LEU A 181 -20.47 33.59 13.98
CA LEU A 181 -19.79 32.88 15.06
C LEU A 181 -18.47 33.59 15.38
N ALA A 182 -18.33 34.04 16.63
CA ALA A 182 -17.04 34.45 17.16
C ALA A 182 -16.32 33.26 17.78
N ALA A 183 -15.21 32.82 17.20
CA ALA A 183 -14.39 31.72 17.68
C ALA A 183 -13.06 32.26 18.24
N ARG A 184 -12.82 31.99 19.54
CA ARG A 184 -11.54 32.31 20.21
C ARG A 184 -11.00 31.07 20.85
N LEU A 185 -9.79 30.65 20.45
CA LEU A 185 -9.08 29.51 21.00
C LEU A 185 -7.84 30.02 21.73
N ARG A 186 -7.62 29.55 22.96
CA ARG A 186 -6.44 29.85 23.73
C ARG A 186 -5.60 28.58 23.90
N LEU A 187 -4.36 28.63 23.45
CA LEU A 187 -3.41 27.54 23.59
C LEU A 187 -2.55 27.71 24.85
N ALA A 188 -2.14 26.60 25.43
CA ALA A 188 -1.10 26.54 26.45
C ALA A 188 0.05 25.70 25.87
N PRO A 189 1.15 26.31 25.44
CA PRO A 189 2.31 25.60 24.92
C PRO A 189 2.96 24.64 25.95
N GLY A 190 2.96 25.00 27.19
CA GLY A 190 3.75 24.31 28.21
C GLY A 190 5.25 24.58 28.07
N PRO A 191 6.11 23.88 28.80
CA PRO A 191 7.57 24.04 28.71
C PRO A 191 8.11 23.45 27.41
N ALA A 192 9.28 23.93 26.96
CA ALA A 192 10.09 23.23 25.99
C ALA A 192 10.62 21.93 26.60
N ILE A 193 10.52 20.84 25.89
CA ILE A 193 10.77 19.47 26.36
C ILE A 193 11.91 18.86 25.54
N ARG A 194 12.70 18.00 26.19
CA ARG A 194 13.69 17.14 25.54
C ARG A 194 13.30 15.68 25.71
N PHE A 195 13.72 14.84 24.78
CA PHE A 195 13.57 13.39 24.95
C PHE A 195 14.35 12.91 26.17
N GLY A 196 13.66 12.21 27.05
CA GLY A 196 14.22 11.45 28.17
C GLY A 196 14.61 10.04 27.74
N ASP A 197 14.53 9.10 28.66
CA ASP A 197 14.86 7.70 28.41
C ASP A 197 13.75 6.96 27.67
N LEU A 198 14.15 5.90 26.93
CA LEU A 198 13.21 4.94 26.36
C LEU A 198 12.91 3.84 27.40
N VAL A 199 11.74 3.89 28.01
CA VAL A 199 11.29 2.93 29.03
C VAL A 199 10.58 1.76 28.35
N ILE A 200 11.21 0.59 28.34
CA ILE A 200 10.74 -0.57 27.60
C ILE A 200 9.90 -1.47 28.50
N ALA A 201 8.66 -1.76 28.07
CA ALA A 201 7.81 -2.73 28.74
C ALA A 201 8.37 -4.15 28.55
N PRO A 202 8.36 -5.00 29.60
CA PRO A 202 8.85 -6.38 29.48
C PRO A 202 7.95 -7.24 28.59
N GLY A 203 8.50 -8.34 28.07
CA GLY A 203 7.71 -9.36 27.38
C GLY A 203 8.05 -9.60 25.90
N SER A 204 8.93 -8.78 25.29
CA SER A 204 9.44 -9.04 23.93
C SER A 204 10.56 -10.08 23.94
N GLY A 205 10.60 -10.90 22.89
CA GLY A 205 11.73 -11.78 22.59
C GLY A 205 12.91 -11.07 21.93
N VAL A 206 12.78 -9.78 21.60
CA VAL A 206 13.89 -8.91 21.16
C VAL A 206 14.54 -8.28 22.40
N ARG A 207 15.87 -8.37 22.49
CA ARG A 207 16.61 -7.81 23.62
C ARG A 207 16.45 -6.29 23.73
N GLU A 208 16.45 -5.75 24.94
CA GLU A 208 16.23 -4.33 25.20
C GLU A 208 17.30 -3.44 24.54
N ASP A 209 18.57 -3.87 24.57
CA ASP A 209 19.67 -3.14 23.92
C ASP A 209 19.40 -2.97 22.41
N ARG A 210 18.84 -4.00 21.79
CA ARG A 210 18.48 -3.98 20.37
C ARG A 210 17.24 -3.12 20.10
N LEU A 211 16.23 -3.19 20.96
CA LEU A 211 15.05 -2.31 20.86
C LEU A 211 15.47 -0.83 20.89
N ARG A 212 16.38 -0.44 21.82
CA ARG A 212 16.93 0.93 21.90
C ARG A 212 17.68 1.31 20.63
N THR A 213 18.58 0.44 20.17
CA THR A 213 19.38 0.69 18.96
C THR A 213 18.51 0.83 17.72
N ILE A 214 17.50 -0.04 17.54
CA ILE A 214 16.60 -0.02 16.38
C ILE A 214 15.67 1.19 16.43
N ALA A 215 15.10 1.52 17.59
CA ALA A 215 14.27 2.71 17.77
C ALA A 215 15.06 3.98 17.42
N GLY A 216 16.31 4.08 17.88
CA GLY A 216 17.16 5.23 17.61
C GLY A 216 16.52 6.54 18.08
N LEU A 217 15.87 6.52 19.27
CA LEU A 217 15.29 7.72 19.86
C LEU A 217 16.40 8.72 20.19
N PRO A 218 16.31 9.99 19.76
CA PRO A 218 17.37 10.98 19.99
C PRO A 218 17.30 11.55 21.43
N MET A 219 17.75 10.76 22.39
CA MET A 219 17.74 11.14 23.82
C MET A 219 18.53 12.43 24.06
N GLY A 220 17.97 13.34 24.89
CA GLY A 220 18.55 14.63 25.18
C GLY A 220 18.32 15.72 24.15
N GLU A 221 17.92 15.37 22.94
CA GLU A 221 17.57 16.34 21.89
C GLU A 221 16.18 16.96 22.15
N PRO A 222 15.90 18.16 21.60
CA PRO A 222 14.56 18.75 21.68
C PRO A 222 13.49 17.77 21.15
N PHE A 223 12.33 17.77 21.80
CA PHE A 223 11.21 16.94 21.35
C PHE A 223 10.81 17.31 19.92
N ASP A 224 10.65 16.27 19.11
CA ASP A 224 10.20 16.32 17.73
C ASP A 224 9.21 15.16 17.49
N PRO A 225 7.93 15.43 17.19
CA PRO A 225 6.96 14.38 16.94
C PRO A 225 7.35 13.48 15.75
N GLU A 226 8.01 14.03 14.72
CA GLU A 226 8.48 13.23 13.59
C GLU A 226 9.61 12.27 14.00
N ALA A 227 10.49 12.66 14.92
CA ALA A 227 11.52 11.77 15.46
C ALA A 227 10.90 10.60 16.24
N LEU A 228 9.81 10.87 16.97
CA LEU A 228 9.05 9.83 17.68
C LEU A 228 8.40 8.85 16.67
N ASP A 229 7.76 9.37 15.62
CA ASP A 229 7.15 8.56 14.56
C ASP A 229 8.21 7.74 13.82
N ARG A 230 9.36 8.33 13.48
CA ARG A 230 10.50 7.62 12.87
C ARG A 230 10.98 6.48 13.76
N SER A 231 11.06 6.67 15.08
CA SER A 231 11.45 5.60 16.01
C SER A 231 10.45 4.44 16.03
N ALA A 232 9.16 4.73 15.99
CA ALA A 232 8.12 3.71 15.87
C ALA A 232 8.21 2.95 14.53
N GLU A 233 8.42 3.66 13.43
CA GLU A 233 8.51 3.08 12.09
C GLU A 233 9.75 2.18 11.93
N ARG A 234 10.89 2.58 12.50
CA ARG A 234 12.11 1.75 12.53
C ARG A 234 11.88 0.38 13.17
N LEU A 235 11.12 0.34 14.26
CA LEU A 235 10.74 -0.91 14.91
C LEU A 235 9.75 -1.72 14.04
N ARG A 236 8.72 -1.09 13.48
CA ARG A 236 7.70 -1.77 12.64
C ARG A 236 8.31 -2.41 11.41
N ARG A 237 9.21 -1.72 10.70
CA ARG A 237 9.82 -2.22 9.45
C ARG A 237 10.72 -3.43 9.63
N THR A 238 11.15 -3.76 10.87
CA THR A 238 11.85 -5.02 11.13
C THR A 238 10.98 -6.25 10.84
N GLY A 239 9.65 -6.09 10.90
CA GLY A 239 8.68 -7.17 10.79
C GLY A 239 8.67 -8.12 11.99
N ALA A 240 9.44 -7.83 13.05
CA ALA A 240 9.48 -8.64 14.27
C ALA A 240 8.25 -8.43 15.16
N PHE A 241 7.53 -7.30 15.00
CA PHE A 241 6.43 -6.90 15.86
C PHE A 241 5.10 -6.83 15.11
N ARG A 242 4.03 -7.27 15.76
CA ARG A 242 2.65 -7.09 15.30
C ARG A 242 2.13 -5.70 15.68
N SER A 243 2.58 -5.17 16.81
CA SER A 243 2.22 -3.85 17.31
C SER A 243 3.43 -3.17 17.95
N VAL A 244 3.57 -1.88 17.69
CA VAL A 244 4.56 -0.99 18.30
C VAL A 244 3.82 0.25 18.76
N ARG A 245 3.89 0.55 20.06
CA ARG A 245 3.30 1.74 20.67
C ARG A 245 4.39 2.51 21.40
N LEU A 246 4.53 3.79 21.07
CA LEU A 246 5.30 4.75 21.83
C LEU A 246 4.32 5.66 22.58
N THR A 247 4.58 5.89 23.86
CA THR A 247 3.72 6.68 24.75
C THR A 247 4.55 7.72 25.48
N GLU A 248 4.16 8.98 25.39
CA GLU A 248 4.78 10.08 26.10
C GLU A 248 4.45 10.00 27.59
N ALA A 249 5.46 10.08 28.46
CA ALA A 249 5.23 10.15 29.90
C ALA A 249 4.36 11.35 30.27
N GLU A 250 3.46 11.17 31.23
CA GLU A 250 2.61 12.27 31.72
C GLU A 250 3.41 13.31 32.52
N THR A 251 4.37 12.83 33.30
CA THR A 251 5.23 13.66 34.16
C THR A 251 6.58 13.91 33.50
N LEU A 252 7.12 15.11 33.72
CA LEU A 252 8.44 15.48 33.23
C LEU A 252 9.50 15.17 34.31
N GLY A 253 10.64 14.70 33.86
CA GLY A 253 11.82 14.52 34.64
C GLY A 253 12.66 15.81 34.78
N PRO A 254 13.86 15.71 35.37
CA PRO A 254 14.78 16.85 35.55
C PRO A 254 15.11 17.50 34.19
N GLY A 255 15.17 18.86 34.19
CA GLY A 255 15.50 19.63 32.98
C GLY A 255 14.41 19.55 31.87
N ASN A 256 13.16 19.30 32.24
CA ASN A 256 12.03 19.09 31.32
C ASN A 256 12.27 17.90 30.37
N SER A 257 12.97 16.84 30.82
CA SER A 257 13.06 15.60 30.06
C SER A 257 11.72 14.85 30.10
N MET A 258 11.34 14.22 29.01
CA MET A 258 10.13 13.41 28.91
C MET A 258 10.50 12.01 28.44
N ASP A 259 10.32 11.04 29.32
CA ASP A 259 10.54 9.64 29.00
C ASP A 259 9.49 9.14 27.99
N ILE A 260 9.91 8.20 27.15
CA ILE A 260 9.03 7.58 26.17
C ILE A 260 8.86 6.10 26.52
N GLY A 261 7.63 5.71 26.85
CA GLY A 261 7.28 4.30 27.05
C GLY A 261 7.22 3.56 25.72
N LEU A 262 7.87 2.41 25.63
CA LEU A 262 7.80 1.50 24.48
C LEU A 262 7.10 0.20 24.88
N GLU A 263 5.98 -0.07 24.25
CA GLU A 263 5.28 -1.35 24.30
C GLU A 263 5.32 -2.00 22.93
N VAL A 264 5.77 -3.25 22.84
CA VAL A 264 5.79 -4.02 21.62
C VAL A 264 5.08 -5.35 21.83
N VAL A 265 4.40 -5.82 20.78
CA VAL A 265 3.83 -7.16 20.72
C VAL A 265 4.51 -7.91 19.61
N ASP A 266 5.22 -8.96 19.94
CA ASP A 266 5.98 -9.76 18.97
C ASP A 266 5.04 -10.40 17.92
N GLN A 267 5.53 -10.46 16.68
CA GLN A 267 4.93 -11.23 15.60
C GLN A 267 5.32 -12.71 15.76
N LYS A 268 4.55 -13.62 15.15
CA LYS A 268 4.94 -15.05 15.07
C LYS A 268 6.35 -15.15 14.47
N LYS A 269 7.25 -15.85 15.15
CA LYS A 269 8.67 -15.95 14.75
C LYS A 269 8.86 -16.55 13.36
N ARG A 270 7.99 -17.48 12.95
CA ARG A 270 8.09 -18.18 11.66
C ARG A 270 6.94 -17.79 10.76
N ARG A 271 7.23 -17.66 9.47
CA ARG A 271 6.25 -17.47 8.40
C ARG A 271 6.70 -18.30 7.21
N ALA A 272 5.76 -18.98 6.57
CA ALA A 272 5.95 -19.64 5.28
C ALA A 272 4.85 -19.15 4.33
N GLY A 273 5.12 -19.24 3.05
CA GLY A 273 4.17 -18.96 1.99
C GLY A 273 4.56 -19.76 0.76
N ALA A 274 3.59 -19.98 -0.13
CA ALA A 274 3.79 -20.62 -1.42
C ALA A 274 2.98 -19.86 -2.47
N GLY A 275 3.43 -19.91 -3.73
CA GLY A 275 2.79 -19.34 -4.90
C GLY A 275 2.80 -20.33 -6.04
N VAL A 276 1.82 -20.21 -6.92
CA VAL A 276 1.76 -20.93 -8.19
C VAL A 276 1.37 -19.92 -9.27
N GLU A 277 2.10 -19.93 -10.37
CA GLU A 277 1.80 -19.17 -11.58
C GLU A 277 1.74 -20.15 -12.76
N PHE A 278 0.96 -19.83 -13.77
CA PHE A 278 0.83 -20.67 -14.95
C PHE A 278 0.79 -19.81 -16.21
N SER A 279 1.57 -20.22 -17.20
CA SER A 279 1.57 -19.72 -18.57
C SER A 279 1.36 -20.89 -19.53
N SER A 280 0.68 -20.64 -20.65
CA SER A 280 0.39 -21.69 -21.63
C SER A 280 1.63 -22.21 -22.36
N LEU A 281 2.69 -21.41 -22.44
CA LEU A 281 3.96 -21.78 -23.08
C LEU A 281 5.06 -22.07 -22.08
N GLU A 282 5.25 -21.19 -21.11
CA GLU A 282 6.30 -21.32 -20.08
C GLU A 282 6.00 -22.44 -19.04
N GLY A 283 4.76 -22.99 -19.06
CA GLY A 283 4.36 -24.00 -18.09
C GLY A 283 3.99 -23.44 -16.72
N ALA A 284 4.18 -24.24 -15.67
CA ALA A 284 3.88 -23.82 -14.30
C ALA A 284 5.15 -23.42 -13.55
N THR A 285 5.01 -22.36 -12.75
CA THR A 285 6.03 -21.95 -11.76
C THR A 285 5.48 -22.17 -10.36
N VAL A 286 6.25 -22.87 -9.54
CA VAL A 286 5.95 -23.10 -8.12
C VAL A 286 7.02 -22.41 -7.29
N SER A 287 6.61 -21.50 -6.45
CA SER A 287 7.50 -20.77 -5.55
C SER A 287 7.10 -20.93 -4.10
N GLY A 288 8.05 -20.73 -3.21
CA GLY A 288 7.76 -20.71 -1.79
C GLY A 288 8.84 -20.06 -0.98
N PHE A 289 8.50 -19.69 0.24
CA PHE A 289 9.47 -19.18 1.18
C PHE A 289 9.22 -19.69 2.61
N TRP A 290 10.31 -19.76 3.34
CA TRP A 290 10.29 -19.89 4.79
C TRP A 290 11.11 -18.77 5.42
N MET A 291 10.60 -18.15 6.47
CA MET A 291 11.24 -17.02 7.13
C MET A 291 11.18 -17.17 8.65
N HIS A 292 12.29 -16.86 9.32
CA HIS A 292 12.38 -16.68 10.77
C HIS A 292 12.68 -15.23 11.10
N ARG A 293 11.82 -14.63 11.92
CA ARG A 293 11.99 -13.28 12.48
C ARG A 293 12.63 -13.39 13.86
N ASN A 294 13.53 -12.49 14.18
CA ASN A 294 14.23 -12.44 15.46
C ASN A 294 15.03 -13.73 15.76
N LEU A 295 15.95 -14.08 14.84
CA LEU A 295 16.70 -15.33 14.90
C LEU A 295 17.59 -15.41 16.15
N MET A 296 18.31 -14.34 16.50
CA MET A 296 19.28 -14.24 17.61
C MET A 296 18.85 -13.23 18.69
N GLY A 297 17.60 -12.80 18.71
CA GLY A 297 17.10 -11.85 19.70
C GLY A 297 17.41 -10.38 19.39
N GLY A 298 17.81 -10.05 18.17
CA GLY A 298 18.11 -8.69 17.74
C GLY A 298 17.22 -8.21 16.58
N ALA A 299 16.06 -8.83 16.39
CA ALA A 299 15.14 -8.65 15.27
C ALA A 299 15.78 -9.01 13.91
N GLU A 300 16.75 -9.93 13.91
CA GLU A 300 17.34 -10.45 12.70
C GLU A 300 16.33 -11.30 11.94
N ARG A 301 16.34 -11.21 10.61
CA ARG A 301 15.50 -12.00 9.73
C ARG A 301 16.36 -12.95 8.91
N LEU A 302 16.01 -14.24 8.94
CA LEU A 302 16.54 -15.25 8.02
C LEU A 302 15.40 -15.72 7.13
N ARG A 303 15.59 -15.64 5.81
CA ARG A 303 14.62 -16.04 4.81
C ARG A 303 15.27 -16.99 3.82
N PHE A 304 14.58 -18.06 3.51
CA PHE A 304 14.86 -18.96 2.41
C PHE A 304 13.76 -18.81 1.38
N ASP A 305 14.13 -18.66 0.12
CA ASP A 305 13.23 -18.69 -1.03
C ASP A 305 13.62 -19.85 -1.93
N PHE A 306 12.64 -20.53 -2.49
CA PHE A 306 12.82 -21.56 -3.50
C PHE A 306 11.81 -21.35 -4.63
N GLU A 307 12.22 -21.71 -5.84
CA GLU A 307 11.37 -21.61 -7.03
C GLU A 307 11.75 -22.72 -8.00
N ILE A 308 10.73 -23.30 -8.64
CA ILE A 308 10.86 -24.21 -9.78
C ILE A 308 9.96 -23.60 -10.87
N ALA A 309 10.57 -23.21 -12.00
CA ALA A 309 9.85 -22.69 -13.16
C ALA A 309 9.95 -23.67 -14.34
N GLY A 310 9.24 -23.42 -15.42
CA GLY A 310 9.30 -24.24 -16.62
C GLY A 310 8.58 -25.60 -16.53
N ILE A 311 7.85 -25.90 -15.46
CA ILE A 311 7.23 -27.23 -15.26
C ILE A 311 6.18 -27.51 -16.35
N GLY A 312 6.49 -28.45 -17.25
CA GLY A 312 5.60 -28.84 -18.34
C GLY A 312 5.41 -27.74 -19.38
N GLY A 313 6.39 -26.84 -19.55
CA GLY A 313 6.45 -25.86 -20.61
C GLY A 313 6.43 -26.51 -22.01
N GLN A 314 6.12 -25.71 -23.01
CA GLN A 314 6.12 -26.10 -24.42
C GLN A 314 7.21 -25.36 -25.22
N ASP A 315 7.99 -24.52 -24.56
CA ASP A 315 9.22 -23.95 -25.08
C ASP A 315 10.35 -24.99 -25.14
N ASP A 316 11.44 -24.67 -25.81
CA ASP A 316 12.59 -25.59 -25.97
C ASP A 316 13.49 -25.66 -24.71
N GLY A 317 13.12 -24.98 -23.62
CA GLY A 317 13.82 -25.03 -22.32
C GLY A 317 13.35 -26.18 -21.42
N GLY A 318 14.05 -26.38 -20.33
CA GLY A 318 13.73 -27.35 -19.26
C GLY A 318 13.13 -26.71 -18.02
N GLU A 319 13.44 -27.30 -16.86
CA GLU A 319 12.99 -26.79 -15.56
C GLU A 319 14.11 -25.97 -14.90
N ASP A 320 13.78 -24.75 -14.50
CA ASP A 320 14.67 -23.89 -13.73
C ASP A 320 14.50 -24.13 -12.24
N LEU A 321 15.60 -24.26 -11.54
CA LEU A 321 15.63 -24.40 -10.07
C LEU A 321 16.36 -23.22 -9.43
N SER A 322 15.74 -22.54 -8.49
CA SER A 322 16.33 -21.45 -7.71
C SER A 322 16.18 -21.68 -6.20
N LEU A 323 17.27 -21.52 -5.49
CA LEU A 323 17.31 -21.55 -4.02
C LEU A 323 18.14 -20.39 -3.50
N SER A 324 17.59 -19.59 -2.60
CA SER A 324 18.31 -18.50 -1.95
C SER A 324 18.12 -18.46 -0.44
N ALA A 325 19.11 -17.92 0.25
CA ALA A 325 19.08 -17.65 1.69
C ALA A 325 19.56 -16.23 1.95
N ARG A 326 18.72 -15.42 2.60
CA ARG A 326 19.08 -14.05 2.98
C ARG A 326 18.94 -13.87 4.49
N PHE A 327 20.00 -13.40 5.12
CA PHE A 327 20.04 -12.96 6.51
C PHE A 327 20.10 -11.45 6.56
N ASP A 328 19.17 -10.80 7.28
CA ASP A 328 19.14 -9.35 7.48
C ASP A 328 19.27 -9.03 8.98
N ARG A 329 20.13 -8.08 9.32
CA ARG A 329 20.28 -7.54 10.67
C ARG A 329 20.06 -6.02 10.66
N PRO A 330 19.00 -5.50 11.29
CA PRO A 330 18.74 -4.06 11.33
C PRO A 330 19.71 -3.34 12.25
N ALA A 331 19.89 -2.05 12.04
CA ALA A 331 20.57 -1.11 12.92
C ALA A 331 21.99 -1.59 13.33
N VAL A 332 22.91 -1.69 12.37
CA VAL A 332 24.30 -2.14 12.61
C VAL A 332 25.29 -0.98 12.74
N ILE A 333 25.10 0.12 12.03
CA ILE A 333 25.91 1.33 12.09
C ILE A 333 25.11 2.42 12.80
N ASP A 334 23.92 2.66 12.32
CA ASP A 334 22.91 3.53 12.92
C ASP A 334 21.51 2.88 12.78
N ALA A 335 20.46 3.53 13.27
CA ALA A 335 19.11 2.98 13.30
C ALA A 335 18.52 2.72 11.89
N ASP A 336 19.04 3.36 10.85
CA ASP A 336 18.55 3.28 9.48
C ASP A 336 19.45 2.44 8.55
N THR A 337 20.59 1.91 9.08
CA THR A 337 21.52 1.08 8.32
C THR A 337 21.49 -0.35 8.81
N GLY A 338 21.14 -1.29 7.93
CA GLY A 338 21.17 -2.73 8.18
C GLY A 338 22.32 -3.43 7.47
N LEU A 339 22.64 -4.65 7.90
CA LEU A 339 23.54 -5.59 7.23
C LEU A 339 22.69 -6.67 6.58
N TYR A 340 23.07 -7.11 5.38
CA TYR A 340 22.58 -8.36 4.83
C TYR A 340 23.71 -9.31 4.45
N LEU A 341 23.42 -10.61 4.52
CA LEU A 341 24.20 -11.68 3.92
C LEU A 341 23.29 -12.43 2.96
N LEU A 342 23.82 -12.83 1.81
CA LEU A 342 23.11 -13.53 0.76
C LEU A 342 23.91 -14.73 0.30
N GLY A 343 23.23 -15.87 0.13
CA GLY A 343 23.70 -17.03 -0.62
C GLY A 343 22.60 -17.49 -1.56
N ALA A 344 22.94 -17.79 -2.81
CA ALA A 344 21.98 -18.32 -3.78
C ALA A 344 22.67 -19.31 -4.72
N VAL A 345 21.90 -20.32 -5.15
CA VAL A 345 22.25 -21.26 -6.21
C VAL A 345 21.09 -21.36 -7.18
N GLU A 346 21.40 -21.41 -8.46
CA GLU A 346 20.42 -21.49 -9.54
C GLU A 346 20.92 -22.51 -10.56
N ASP A 347 20.00 -23.30 -11.09
CA ASP A 347 20.23 -24.22 -12.20
C ASP A 347 19.17 -23.88 -13.25
N LEU A 348 19.61 -23.32 -14.37
CA LEU A 348 18.78 -22.75 -15.42
C LEU A 348 18.90 -23.61 -16.66
N ASP A 349 17.78 -24.05 -17.22
CA ASP A 349 17.69 -24.82 -18.46
C ASP A 349 16.78 -24.07 -19.44
N GLU A 350 17.34 -23.01 -19.99
CA GLU A 350 16.66 -22.03 -20.83
C GLU A 350 16.76 -22.38 -22.32
N PRO A 351 15.89 -21.86 -23.20
CA PRO A 351 15.87 -22.23 -24.61
C PRO A 351 17.21 -22.09 -25.35
N ASP A 352 18.01 -21.10 -24.98
CA ASP A 352 19.26 -20.78 -25.69
C ASP A 352 20.53 -21.08 -24.85
N TYR A 353 20.40 -21.55 -23.60
CA TYR A 353 21.54 -21.87 -22.74
C TYR A 353 21.18 -22.71 -21.51
N THR A 354 22.16 -23.40 -20.97
CA THR A 354 22.11 -23.92 -19.60
C THR A 354 23.13 -23.21 -18.73
N GLU A 355 22.77 -22.87 -17.49
CA GLU A 355 23.66 -22.20 -16.55
C GLU A 355 23.45 -22.70 -15.13
N THR A 356 24.45 -23.36 -14.55
CA THR A 356 24.49 -23.58 -13.09
C THR A 356 25.29 -22.46 -12.45
N ASN A 357 24.66 -21.64 -11.58
CA ASN A 357 25.35 -20.56 -10.91
C ASN A 357 25.21 -20.58 -9.38
N ALA A 358 26.20 -20.00 -8.73
CA ALA A 358 26.21 -19.77 -7.30
C ALA A 358 26.72 -18.37 -6.98
N ARG A 359 26.06 -17.70 -6.05
CA ARG A 359 26.49 -16.38 -5.58
C ARG A 359 26.43 -16.30 -4.06
N ALA A 360 27.45 -15.69 -3.45
CA ALA A 360 27.51 -15.51 -2.00
C ALA A 360 28.22 -14.20 -1.64
N GLY A 361 27.76 -13.56 -0.60
CA GLY A 361 28.35 -12.32 -0.10
C GLY A 361 27.46 -11.56 0.85
N GLY A 362 27.65 -10.25 0.95
CA GLY A 362 26.86 -9.41 1.83
C GLY A 362 27.07 -7.93 1.56
N GLY A 363 26.33 -7.13 2.28
CA GLY A 363 26.36 -5.68 2.11
C GLY A 363 25.53 -4.96 3.15
N LEU A 364 25.30 -3.70 2.89
CA LEU A 364 24.53 -2.80 3.74
C LEU A 364 23.25 -2.39 3.04
N THR A 365 22.19 -2.26 3.82
CA THR A 365 20.93 -1.62 3.43
C THR A 365 20.82 -0.28 4.13
N ARG A 366 20.35 0.76 3.43
CA ARG A 366 20.13 2.09 3.99
C ARG A 366 18.71 2.56 3.69
N ILE A 367 17.99 2.97 4.73
CA ILE A 367 16.70 3.63 4.59
C ILE A 367 16.93 5.13 4.65
N PHE A 368 16.72 5.83 3.54
CA PHE A 368 16.88 7.29 3.46
C PHE A 368 15.58 8.02 3.85
N SER A 369 14.45 7.43 3.52
CA SER A 369 13.12 7.92 3.88
C SER A 369 12.10 6.76 3.91
N PRO A 370 10.85 6.95 4.32
CA PRO A 370 9.80 5.92 4.25
C PRO A 370 9.60 5.34 2.84
N HIS A 371 9.99 6.10 1.81
CA HIS A 371 9.79 5.75 0.40
C HIS A 371 11.07 5.43 -0.36
N LEU A 372 12.25 5.72 0.22
CA LEU A 372 13.54 5.55 -0.47
C LEU A 372 14.48 4.68 0.34
N LYS A 373 14.90 3.57 -0.25
CA LYS A 373 15.91 2.66 0.30
C LYS A 373 17.02 2.42 -0.72
N GLY A 374 18.21 2.10 -0.23
CA GLY A 374 19.33 1.68 -1.05
C GLY A 374 20.02 0.47 -0.46
N GLU A 375 20.68 -0.29 -1.30
CA GLU A 375 21.54 -1.41 -0.91
C GLU A 375 22.88 -1.27 -1.64
N ALA A 376 23.96 -1.68 -0.97
CA ALA A 376 25.29 -1.80 -1.58
C ALA A 376 25.99 -3.00 -0.98
N GLY A 377 26.70 -3.78 -1.82
CA GLY A 377 27.32 -5.01 -1.35
C GLY A 377 28.50 -5.48 -2.18
N VAL A 378 29.04 -6.62 -1.78
CA VAL A 378 30.08 -7.36 -2.47
C VAL A 378 29.69 -8.82 -2.48
N LEU A 379 29.63 -9.42 -3.68
CA LEU A 379 29.25 -10.82 -3.87
C LEU A 379 30.28 -11.49 -4.79
N LEU A 380 30.65 -12.72 -4.48
CA LEU A 380 31.30 -13.62 -5.39
C LEU A 380 30.23 -14.37 -6.19
N ARG A 381 30.33 -14.38 -7.51
CA ARG A 381 29.49 -15.15 -8.43
C ARG A 381 30.33 -16.14 -9.21
N TYR A 382 29.95 -17.39 -9.23
CA TYR A 382 30.47 -18.44 -10.13
C TYR A 382 29.34 -18.86 -11.07
N ALA A 383 29.65 -19.11 -12.32
CA ALA A 383 28.73 -19.66 -13.32
C ALA A 383 29.46 -20.73 -14.17
N ASP A 384 28.81 -21.84 -14.40
CA ASP A 384 29.17 -22.89 -15.36
C ASP A 384 28.09 -22.86 -16.44
N VAL A 385 28.48 -22.54 -17.66
CA VAL A 385 27.61 -22.16 -18.78
C VAL A 385 27.85 -23.08 -19.93
N SER A 386 26.79 -23.55 -20.58
CA SER A 386 26.79 -24.20 -21.87
C SER A 386 25.75 -23.55 -22.78
N ASP A 387 26.20 -22.95 -23.88
CA ASP A 387 25.39 -22.30 -24.89
C ASP A 387 26.02 -22.45 -26.28
N ASP A 388 25.47 -21.81 -27.29
CA ASP A 388 25.98 -21.86 -28.67
C ASP A 388 27.38 -21.29 -28.84
N LEU A 389 27.91 -20.54 -27.85
CA LEU A 389 29.31 -20.09 -27.82
C LEU A 389 30.26 -21.09 -27.13
N GLY A 390 29.73 -22.24 -26.64
CA GLY A 390 30.44 -23.34 -26.02
C GLY A 390 30.48 -23.30 -24.49
N ASP A 391 31.12 -24.32 -23.90
CA ASP A 391 31.18 -24.49 -22.44
C ASP A 391 32.16 -23.49 -21.83
N ARG A 392 31.69 -22.72 -20.84
CA ARG A 392 32.49 -21.68 -20.18
C ARG A 392 32.26 -21.66 -18.68
N LYS A 393 33.32 -21.52 -17.93
CA LYS A 393 33.28 -21.26 -16.49
C LYS A 393 33.71 -19.84 -16.21
N MET A 394 32.93 -19.13 -15.45
CA MET A 394 33.12 -17.72 -15.17
C MET A 394 33.07 -17.45 -13.67
N THR A 395 33.98 -16.61 -13.19
CA THR A 395 33.96 -16.15 -11.81
C THR A 395 34.11 -14.64 -11.76
N HIS A 396 33.14 -13.98 -11.16
CA HIS A 396 33.12 -12.54 -10.99
C HIS A 396 33.05 -12.15 -9.50
N LEU A 397 33.81 -11.13 -9.13
CA LEU A 397 33.52 -10.36 -7.91
C LEU A 397 32.63 -9.19 -8.30
N THR A 398 31.44 -9.13 -7.73
CA THR A 398 30.42 -8.15 -8.13
C THR A 398 30.15 -7.15 -7.01
N PHE A 399 29.83 -5.91 -7.38
CA PHE A 399 29.61 -4.80 -6.46
C PHE A 399 28.23 -4.18 -6.70
N PRO A 400 27.12 -4.89 -6.38
CA PRO A 400 25.78 -4.37 -6.61
C PRO A 400 25.50 -3.14 -5.76
N VAL A 401 24.98 -2.10 -6.39
CA VAL A 401 24.41 -0.90 -5.77
C VAL A 401 23.04 -0.68 -6.34
N SER A 402 22.02 -0.56 -5.49
CA SER A 402 20.63 -0.31 -5.92
C SER A 402 19.95 0.77 -5.10
N LEU A 403 18.99 1.43 -5.73
CA LEU A 403 18.07 2.39 -5.13
C LEU A 403 16.64 2.05 -5.52
N THR A 404 15.77 1.92 -4.54
CA THR A 404 14.32 1.72 -4.74
C THR A 404 13.56 2.91 -4.18
N TRP A 405 12.76 3.58 -5.02
CA TRP A 405 11.87 4.66 -4.62
C TRP A 405 10.42 4.28 -4.90
N ASP A 406 9.68 3.94 -3.83
CA ASP A 406 8.31 3.46 -3.91
C ASP A 406 7.35 4.48 -3.28
N ARG A 407 6.48 5.05 -4.11
CA ARG A 407 5.41 5.97 -3.72
C ARG A 407 4.04 5.50 -4.21
N ARG A 408 3.89 4.22 -4.42
CA ARG A 408 2.58 3.62 -4.71
C ARG A 408 1.70 3.69 -3.47
N ASP A 409 0.41 3.87 -3.68
CA ASP A 409 -0.60 3.80 -2.62
C ASP A 409 -0.79 2.37 -2.09
N ASP A 410 -0.72 1.35 -2.95
CA ASP A 410 -0.71 -0.07 -2.59
C ASP A 410 0.32 -0.82 -3.46
N PRO A 411 1.28 -1.56 -2.86
CA PRO A 411 2.24 -2.35 -3.64
C PRO A 411 1.64 -3.51 -4.44
N LEU A 412 0.47 -4.04 -4.07
CA LEU A 412 -0.17 -5.19 -4.72
C LEU A 412 -1.24 -4.78 -5.75
N ASP A 413 -1.88 -3.62 -5.56
CA ASP A 413 -2.91 -3.09 -6.46
C ASP A 413 -2.84 -1.56 -6.51
N ALA A 414 -1.78 -1.04 -7.13
CA ALA A 414 -1.51 0.39 -7.20
C ALA A 414 -2.53 1.11 -8.11
N HIS A 415 -3.10 2.18 -7.56
CA HIS A 415 -4.01 3.08 -8.27
C HIS A 415 -3.38 4.45 -8.52
N LYS A 416 -2.43 4.85 -7.67
CA LYS A 416 -1.75 6.15 -7.75
C LYS A 416 -0.30 6.02 -7.31
N GLY A 417 0.51 6.95 -7.85
CA GLY A 417 1.90 7.05 -7.45
C GLY A 417 2.85 6.43 -8.46
N PHE A 418 4.06 6.14 -8.00
CA PHE A 418 5.10 5.58 -8.85
C PHE A 418 6.03 4.66 -8.06
N TYR A 419 6.71 3.80 -8.80
CA TYR A 419 7.79 2.95 -8.33
C TYR A 419 8.98 3.15 -9.26
N LEU A 420 10.18 3.30 -8.71
CA LEU A 420 11.44 3.34 -9.45
C LEU A 420 12.45 2.47 -8.73
N ASP A 421 13.00 1.49 -9.42
CA ASP A 421 14.11 0.66 -8.97
C ASP A 421 15.25 0.79 -9.98
N GLY A 422 16.44 1.14 -9.51
CA GLY A 422 17.61 1.28 -10.34
C GLY A 422 18.80 0.58 -9.70
N SER A 423 19.59 -0.13 -10.49
CA SER A 423 20.80 -0.79 -10.02
C SER A 423 21.96 -0.68 -11.01
N VAL A 424 23.16 -0.62 -10.44
CA VAL A 424 24.42 -0.76 -11.16
C VAL A 424 25.25 -1.79 -10.43
N THR A 425 25.70 -2.81 -11.15
CA THR A 425 26.53 -3.89 -10.62
C THR A 425 27.83 -3.97 -11.40
N PRO A 426 28.91 -3.30 -10.97
CA PRO A 426 30.25 -3.56 -11.50
C PRO A 426 30.63 -5.03 -11.34
N LEU A 427 31.19 -5.61 -12.39
CA LEU A 427 31.65 -6.99 -12.52
C LEU A 427 33.16 -6.97 -12.67
N LEU A 428 33.89 -7.53 -11.73
CA LEU A 428 35.34 -7.73 -11.84
C LEU A 428 35.59 -9.20 -12.14
N ALA A 429 36.17 -9.48 -13.28
CA ALA A 429 36.58 -10.82 -13.66
C ALA A 429 37.73 -11.32 -12.75
N VAL A 430 37.54 -12.47 -12.13
CA VAL A 430 38.55 -13.08 -11.23
C VAL A 430 38.94 -14.49 -11.65
N GLY A 431 38.26 -15.09 -12.63
CA GLY A 431 38.63 -16.42 -13.13
C GLY A 431 37.79 -16.93 -14.29
N GLY A 432 38.34 -17.90 -15.03
CA GLY A 432 37.69 -18.52 -16.18
C GLY A 432 37.62 -17.62 -17.40
N ALA A 433 36.55 -17.73 -18.16
CA ALA A 433 36.24 -16.91 -19.35
C ALA A 433 35.59 -15.55 -19.01
N ALA A 434 35.56 -15.17 -17.74
CA ALA A 434 34.94 -13.92 -17.30
C ALA A 434 35.63 -12.67 -17.83
N GLU A 435 34.86 -11.66 -18.22
CA GLU A 435 35.31 -10.31 -18.52
C GLU A 435 34.76 -9.30 -17.51
N SER A 436 35.54 -8.22 -17.31
CA SER A 436 35.12 -7.14 -16.42
C SER A 436 34.23 -6.16 -17.15
N GLY A 437 33.18 -5.71 -16.45
CA GLY A 437 32.19 -4.77 -17.00
C GLY A 437 31.24 -4.25 -15.93
N ALA A 438 30.06 -3.88 -16.33
CA ALA A 438 29.00 -3.50 -15.42
C ALA A 438 27.62 -3.86 -16.00
N LEU A 439 26.74 -4.36 -15.15
CA LEU A 439 25.32 -4.55 -15.42
C LEU A 439 24.54 -3.36 -14.88
N ILE A 440 23.74 -2.73 -15.73
CA ILE A 440 22.84 -1.61 -15.39
C ILE A 440 21.41 -2.07 -15.61
N LYS A 441 20.53 -1.88 -14.62
CA LYS A 441 19.09 -2.16 -14.74
C LYS A 441 18.28 -1.02 -14.13
N ALA A 442 17.14 -0.71 -14.76
CA ALA A 442 16.15 0.18 -14.19
C ALA A 442 14.73 -0.33 -14.51
N ASP A 443 13.81 -0.20 -13.55
CA ASP A 443 12.37 -0.49 -13.69
C ASP A 443 11.59 0.70 -13.11
N GLY A 444 10.90 1.44 -13.97
CA GLY A 444 10.05 2.56 -13.62
C GLY A 444 8.59 2.23 -13.88
N ARG A 445 7.72 2.49 -12.90
CA ARG A 445 6.27 2.27 -12.99
C ARG A 445 5.52 3.50 -12.54
N ILE A 446 4.43 3.81 -13.20
CA ILE A 446 3.55 4.95 -12.87
C ILE A 446 2.10 4.53 -12.92
N TYR A 447 1.31 5.06 -11.99
CA TYR A 447 -0.11 4.75 -11.86
C TYR A 447 -0.89 6.04 -11.68
N GLN A 448 -1.98 6.17 -12.46
CA GLN A 448 -2.84 7.34 -12.42
C GLN A 448 -4.31 6.91 -12.44
N GLN A 449 -5.00 7.14 -11.34
CA GLN A 449 -6.45 6.97 -11.28
C GLN A 449 -7.17 8.13 -11.95
N LEU A 450 -8.07 7.82 -12.90
CA LEU A 450 -8.94 8.76 -13.60
C LEU A 450 -10.41 8.48 -13.22
N GLY A 451 -11.00 9.40 -12.47
CA GLY A 451 -12.33 9.21 -11.90
C GLY A 451 -12.34 8.07 -10.86
N SER A 452 -13.48 7.38 -10.72
CA SER A 452 -13.67 6.34 -9.70
C SER A 452 -13.41 4.91 -10.18
N ARG A 453 -13.19 4.69 -11.49
CA ARG A 453 -13.19 3.35 -12.08
C ARG A 453 -12.03 3.04 -13.01
N LEU A 454 -11.32 4.03 -13.52
CA LEU A 454 -10.24 3.84 -14.48
C LEU A 454 -8.90 4.11 -13.81
N VAL A 455 -7.95 3.18 -13.96
CA VAL A 455 -6.54 3.36 -13.63
C VAL A 455 -5.73 3.16 -14.91
N LEU A 456 -4.87 4.11 -15.21
CA LEU A 456 -3.84 3.96 -16.23
C LEU A 456 -2.54 3.59 -15.52
N ALA A 457 -1.89 2.53 -15.99
CA ALA A 457 -0.61 2.07 -15.49
C ALA A 457 0.39 2.01 -16.65
N GLY A 458 1.62 2.42 -16.39
CA GLY A 458 2.73 2.35 -17.34
C GLY A 458 3.97 1.80 -16.67
N ARG A 459 4.75 1.00 -17.40
CA ARG A 459 6.05 0.47 -17.00
C ARG A 459 7.09 0.71 -18.08
N ALA A 460 8.28 1.08 -17.69
CA ALA A 460 9.47 1.12 -18.55
C ALA A 460 10.62 0.40 -17.87
N GLN A 461 11.24 -0.52 -18.57
CA GLN A 461 12.44 -1.25 -18.13
C GLN A 461 13.61 -0.94 -19.04
N ILE A 462 14.78 -0.85 -18.47
CA ILE A 462 16.03 -0.65 -19.20
C ILE A 462 17.07 -1.61 -18.63
N GLY A 463 17.81 -2.25 -19.52
CA GLY A 463 18.92 -3.12 -19.20
C GLY A 463 20.12 -2.82 -20.07
N SER A 464 21.35 -2.89 -19.51
CA SER A 464 22.58 -2.75 -20.29
C SER A 464 23.74 -3.49 -19.62
N VAL A 465 24.51 -4.21 -20.43
CA VAL A 465 25.84 -4.74 -20.05
C VAL A 465 26.90 -3.91 -20.77
N VAL A 466 27.75 -3.22 -20.00
CA VAL A 466 28.81 -2.36 -20.52
C VAL A 466 30.20 -2.88 -20.16
N GLY A 467 31.15 -2.75 -21.08
CA GLY A 467 32.54 -3.04 -20.84
C GLY A 467 32.95 -4.50 -21.02
N ALA A 468 32.00 -5.43 -21.09
CA ALA A 468 32.26 -6.84 -21.39
C ALA A 468 31.56 -7.26 -22.69
N ALA A 469 32.10 -8.22 -23.40
CA ALA A 469 31.43 -8.89 -24.52
C ALA A 469 30.34 -9.88 -24.02
N SER A 470 29.44 -10.33 -24.91
CA SER A 470 28.38 -11.26 -24.54
C SER A 470 28.90 -12.61 -24.05
N ASP A 471 30.04 -13.07 -24.60
CA ASP A 471 30.73 -14.30 -24.20
C ASP A 471 31.56 -14.16 -22.92
N GLY A 472 31.82 -12.92 -22.48
CA GLY A 472 32.57 -12.60 -21.26
C GLY A 472 31.70 -12.49 -19.98
N VAL A 473 30.39 -12.61 -20.10
CA VAL A 473 29.43 -12.59 -18.97
C VAL A 473 28.50 -13.80 -19.02
N PRO A 474 28.01 -14.31 -17.88
CA PRO A 474 27.00 -15.36 -17.84
C PRO A 474 25.74 -14.97 -18.61
N PRO A 475 25.11 -15.87 -19.41
CA PRO A 475 23.86 -15.60 -20.13
C PRO A 475 22.73 -15.09 -19.26
N ALA A 476 22.61 -15.53 -18.01
CA ALA A 476 21.63 -15.03 -17.04
C ALA A 476 21.80 -13.52 -16.67
N LEU A 477 22.90 -12.88 -17.10
CA LEU A 477 23.10 -11.42 -16.98
C LEU A 477 22.79 -10.67 -18.28
N LEU A 478 22.63 -11.36 -19.40
CA LEU A 478 22.20 -10.82 -20.68
C LEU A 478 20.68 -10.66 -20.70
N PHE A 479 20.16 -10.13 -21.80
CA PHE A 479 18.75 -9.78 -21.92
C PHE A 479 18.09 -10.54 -23.06
N PHE A 480 16.91 -11.06 -22.75
CA PHE A 480 15.96 -11.67 -23.65
C PHE A 480 14.61 -10.98 -23.50
N SER A 481 13.73 -11.10 -24.48
CA SER A 481 12.36 -10.57 -24.41
C SER A 481 11.36 -11.59 -24.96
N GLY A 482 10.12 -11.51 -24.49
CA GLY A 482 9.03 -12.44 -24.74
C GLY A 482 8.57 -13.09 -23.42
N GLY A 483 7.33 -13.57 -23.41
CA GLY A 483 6.71 -14.20 -22.26
C GLY A 483 6.07 -13.22 -21.26
N GLY A 484 5.54 -13.79 -20.19
CA GLY A 484 4.75 -13.07 -19.18
C GLY A 484 5.48 -11.98 -18.42
N GLY A 485 6.81 -12.03 -18.35
CA GLY A 485 7.65 -11.08 -17.62
C GLY A 485 8.01 -9.81 -18.38
N THR A 486 7.98 -9.86 -19.74
CA THR A 486 8.40 -8.76 -20.61
C THR A 486 7.33 -8.38 -21.63
N VAL A 487 7.04 -9.23 -22.63
CA VAL A 487 6.06 -8.96 -23.69
C VAL A 487 5.05 -10.11 -23.76
N ARG A 488 3.93 -9.91 -23.10
CA ARG A 488 2.81 -10.88 -23.12
C ARG A 488 2.28 -11.05 -24.55
N GLY A 489 2.03 -12.29 -24.94
CA GLY A 489 1.61 -12.65 -26.28
C GLY A 489 2.75 -13.11 -27.19
N GLN A 490 4.00 -12.77 -26.86
CA GLN A 490 5.19 -13.33 -27.52
C GLN A 490 5.67 -14.57 -26.77
N PRO A 491 6.23 -15.59 -27.46
CA PRO A 491 6.82 -16.76 -26.80
C PRO A 491 7.94 -16.35 -25.83
N TYR A 492 8.16 -17.18 -24.81
CA TYR A 492 9.18 -16.94 -23.80
C TYR A 492 10.57 -16.83 -24.44
N GLN A 493 11.32 -15.80 -24.05
CA GLN A 493 12.65 -15.47 -24.57
C GLN A 493 12.79 -15.48 -26.11
N SER A 494 11.68 -15.28 -26.82
CA SER A 494 11.63 -15.37 -28.29
C SER A 494 12.47 -14.30 -28.99
N LEU A 495 12.75 -13.16 -28.37
CA LEU A 495 13.61 -12.11 -28.90
C LEU A 495 14.97 -12.18 -28.20
N ALA A 496 15.99 -12.46 -28.97
CA ALA A 496 17.40 -12.53 -28.61
C ALA A 496 18.26 -11.89 -29.72
N VAL A 497 19.55 -12.05 -29.70
CA VAL A 497 20.47 -11.62 -30.75
C VAL A 497 20.84 -12.82 -31.59
N ASP A 498 20.48 -12.79 -32.88
CA ASP A 498 20.88 -13.80 -33.85
C ASP A 498 22.31 -13.59 -34.31
N LEU A 499 23.12 -14.63 -34.27
CA LEU A 499 24.51 -14.63 -34.76
C LEU A 499 24.56 -15.01 -36.25
N PRO A 500 25.61 -14.62 -37.01
CA PRO A 500 25.72 -14.92 -38.43
C PRO A 500 25.73 -16.41 -38.78
N ASN A 501 26.04 -17.28 -37.85
CA ASN A 501 26.03 -18.74 -37.98
C ASN A 501 24.66 -19.38 -37.69
N GLY A 502 23.67 -18.58 -37.28
CA GLY A 502 22.32 -19.03 -36.94
C GLY A 502 22.10 -19.36 -35.47
N ASP A 503 23.12 -19.23 -34.63
CA ASP A 503 23.03 -19.38 -33.18
C ASP A 503 22.38 -18.16 -32.54
N ARG A 504 21.87 -18.30 -31.29
CA ARG A 504 21.18 -17.23 -30.57
C ARG A 504 21.83 -17.00 -29.21
N ILE A 505 21.92 -15.73 -28.83
CA ILE A 505 22.46 -15.33 -27.52
C ILE A 505 21.65 -14.17 -26.95
N GLY A 506 21.70 -13.97 -25.63
CA GLY A 506 21.12 -12.79 -25.00
C GLY A 506 21.78 -11.48 -25.44
N GLY A 507 20.99 -10.43 -25.56
CA GLY A 507 21.49 -9.10 -25.92
C GLY A 507 22.16 -8.39 -24.75
N ARG A 508 23.04 -7.42 -25.08
CA ARG A 508 23.65 -6.54 -24.09
C ARG A 508 22.82 -5.30 -23.76
N SER A 509 21.80 -4.97 -24.55
CA SER A 509 20.85 -3.91 -24.25
C SER A 509 19.40 -4.40 -24.34
N PHE A 510 18.58 -3.82 -23.51
CA PHE A 510 17.16 -4.16 -23.37
C PHE A 510 16.33 -2.92 -23.08
N ILE A 511 15.17 -2.82 -23.72
CA ILE A 511 14.07 -1.91 -23.35
C ILE A 511 12.78 -2.72 -23.27
N GLY A 512 12.05 -2.61 -22.17
CA GLY A 512 10.71 -3.14 -22.01
C GLY A 512 9.74 -2.00 -21.73
N LEU A 513 8.63 -1.95 -22.45
CA LEU A 513 7.56 -0.97 -22.28
C LEU A 513 6.24 -1.70 -22.11
N SER A 514 5.45 -1.29 -21.12
CA SER A 514 4.09 -1.81 -20.92
C SER A 514 3.13 -0.69 -20.58
N GLY A 515 1.94 -0.74 -21.14
CA GLY A 515 0.83 0.16 -20.85
C GLY A 515 -0.44 -0.61 -20.55
N GLU A 516 -1.14 -0.28 -19.47
CA GLU A 516 -2.40 -0.90 -19.08
C GLU A 516 -3.48 0.13 -18.80
N ALA A 517 -4.70 -0.15 -19.26
CA ALA A 517 -5.92 0.52 -18.84
C ALA A 517 -6.77 -0.46 -18.02
N ARG A 518 -6.91 -0.21 -16.73
CA ARG A 518 -7.63 -1.05 -15.76
C ARG A 518 -8.97 -0.40 -15.42
N VAL A 519 -10.08 -1.09 -15.69
CA VAL A 519 -11.44 -0.56 -15.51
C VAL A 519 -12.19 -1.40 -14.49
N GLY A 520 -12.56 -0.80 -13.35
CA GLY A 520 -13.41 -1.41 -12.34
C GLY A 520 -14.84 -1.61 -12.85
N VAL A 521 -15.26 -2.86 -13.05
CA VAL A 521 -16.61 -3.26 -13.46
C VAL A 521 -17.52 -3.42 -12.25
N THR A 522 -17.02 -4.10 -11.23
CA THR A 522 -17.68 -4.25 -9.93
C THR A 522 -16.69 -3.87 -8.82
N ARG A 523 -17.08 -4.06 -7.55
CA ARG A 523 -16.15 -3.86 -6.42
C ARG A 523 -15.01 -4.89 -6.36
N ALA A 524 -15.19 -6.05 -6.98
CA ALA A 524 -14.25 -7.16 -6.92
C ALA A 524 -13.69 -7.55 -8.31
N ILE A 525 -14.19 -6.95 -9.40
CA ILE A 525 -13.79 -7.34 -10.75
C ILE A 525 -13.31 -6.11 -11.51
N GLN A 526 -12.11 -6.21 -12.09
CA GLN A 526 -11.55 -5.25 -13.02
C GLN A 526 -11.29 -5.92 -14.38
N MET A 527 -11.52 -5.19 -15.45
CA MET A 527 -11.08 -5.54 -16.80
C MET A 527 -9.83 -4.73 -17.14
N VAL A 528 -8.90 -5.36 -17.83
CA VAL A 528 -7.63 -4.74 -18.24
C VAL A 528 -7.47 -4.89 -19.74
N ALA A 529 -7.05 -3.80 -20.41
CA ALA A 529 -6.51 -3.85 -21.77
C ALA A 529 -5.04 -3.42 -21.68
N PHE A 530 -4.16 -4.11 -22.40
CA PHE A 530 -2.73 -3.83 -22.32
C PHE A 530 -2.03 -3.96 -23.67
N TYR A 531 -0.89 -3.27 -23.75
CA TYR A 531 0.06 -3.36 -24.85
C TYR A 531 1.48 -3.37 -24.26
N ASP A 532 2.28 -4.35 -24.68
CA ASP A 532 3.66 -4.54 -24.28
C ASP A 532 4.57 -4.48 -25.52
N ALA A 533 5.77 -3.92 -25.35
CA ALA A 533 6.80 -3.89 -26.39
C ALA A 533 8.18 -4.14 -25.75
N GLY A 534 9.03 -4.88 -26.46
CA GLY A 534 10.37 -5.22 -26.02
C GLY A 534 11.38 -5.02 -27.14
N PHE A 535 12.57 -4.55 -26.77
CA PHE A 535 13.74 -4.42 -27.61
C PHE A 535 14.90 -5.20 -27.01
N VAL A 536 15.65 -5.91 -27.85
CA VAL A 536 16.91 -6.56 -27.50
C VAL A 536 17.95 -6.22 -28.56
N GLY A 537 19.15 -5.82 -28.12
CA GLY A 537 20.23 -5.42 -29.00
C GLY A 537 21.60 -5.99 -28.63
N PRO A 538 22.49 -6.23 -29.63
CA PRO A 538 23.80 -6.82 -29.43
C PRO A 538 24.78 -5.90 -28.71
N ASP A 539 24.60 -4.59 -28.80
CA ASP A 539 25.47 -3.58 -28.20
C ASP A 539 25.02 -3.16 -26.82
N SER A 540 25.96 -2.55 -26.06
CA SER A 540 25.65 -2.04 -24.69
C SER A 540 24.59 -0.95 -24.67
N TRP A 541 24.45 -0.20 -25.75
CA TRP A 541 23.45 0.87 -25.90
C TRP A 541 22.53 0.58 -27.08
N VAL A 542 21.37 1.16 -27.05
CA VAL A 542 20.35 1.01 -28.10
C VAL A 542 20.94 1.47 -29.45
N SER A 543 21.22 0.53 -30.32
CA SER A 543 21.76 0.74 -31.68
C SER A 543 21.06 -0.23 -32.63
N ASP A 544 21.80 -1.20 -33.14
CA ASP A 544 21.25 -2.31 -33.89
C ASP A 544 20.53 -3.27 -32.93
N GLY A 545 19.38 -3.83 -33.34
CA GLY A 545 18.58 -4.74 -32.54
C GLY A 545 17.14 -4.76 -32.99
N ASP A 546 16.37 -5.68 -32.45
CA ASP A 546 15.03 -5.94 -32.89
C ASP A 546 13.98 -5.60 -31.83
N TRP A 547 12.76 -5.29 -32.32
CA TRP A 547 11.59 -5.04 -31.50
C TRP A 547 10.56 -6.13 -31.69
N GLN A 548 9.84 -6.43 -30.62
CA GLN A 548 8.61 -7.21 -30.68
C GLN A 548 7.54 -6.57 -29.81
N SER A 549 6.28 -6.87 -30.09
CA SER A 549 5.18 -6.37 -29.29
C SER A 549 4.03 -7.35 -29.20
N GLY A 550 3.21 -7.18 -28.18
CA GLY A 550 2.01 -7.96 -27.96
C GLY A 550 0.92 -7.12 -27.29
N ALA A 551 -0.31 -7.54 -27.47
CA ALA A 551 -1.48 -6.89 -26.88
C ALA A 551 -2.47 -7.91 -26.35
N GLY A 552 -3.26 -7.50 -25.38
CA GLY A 552 -4.23 -8.42 -24.82
C GLY A 552 -5.27 -7.77 -23.91
N LEU A 553 -6.12 -8.66 -23.42
CA LEU A 553 -7.15 -8.33 -22.44
C LEU A 553 -6.95 -9.18 -21.19
N GLY A 554 -7.27 -8.61 -20.03
CA GLY A 554 -7.17 -9.29 -18.77
C GLY A 554 -8.38 -9.11 -17.87
N LEU A 555 -8.55 -10.04 -16.96
CA LEU A 555 -9.50 -10.00 -15.87
C LEU A 555 -8.75 -10.05 -14.54
N ARG A 556 -9.17 -9.22 -13.59
CA ARG A 556 -8.66 -9.23 -12.21
C ARG A 556 -9.83 -9.48 -11.29
N TYR A 557 -9.64 -10.42 -10.37
CA TYR A 557 -10.59 -10.68 -9.30
C TYR A 557 -9.92 -10.37 -7.97
N ASP A 558 -10.40 -9.32 -7.31
CA ASP A 558 -9.83 -8.84 -6.05
C ASP A 558 -10.09 -9.85 -4.91
N THR A 559 -9.02 -10.18 -4.19
CA THR A 559 -9.05 -11.09 -3.04
C THR A 559 -8.32 -10.45 -1.85
N GLY A 560 -8.50 -11.01 -0.65
CA GLY A 560 -7.81 -10.51 0.54
C GLY A 560 -6.28 -10.68 0.56
N ILE A 561 -5.69 -11.33 -0.47
CA ILE A 561 -4.25 -11.56 -0.62
C ILE A 561 -3.67 -10.94 -1.89
N GLY A 562 -4.46 -10.12 -2.61
CA GLY A 562 -4.16 -9.52 -3.90
C GLY A 562 -5.10 -10.02 -5.01
N PRO A 563 -5.16 -9.33 -6.15
CA PRO A 563 -6.01 -9.75 -7.26
C PRO A 563 -5.51 -11.04 -7.90
N ILE A 564 -6.43 -11.97 -8.22
CA ILE A 564 -6.15 -13.08 -9.13
C ILE A 564 -6.19 -12.52 -10.55
N ARG A 565 -5.12 -12.74 -11.31
CA ARG A 565 -4.92 -12.29 -12.67
C ARG A 565 -5.21 -13.41 -13.65
N PHE A 566 -5.95 -13.08 -14.73
CA PHE A 566 -6.09 -13.90 -15.92
C PHE A 566 -5.92 -13.00 -17.14
N ASP A 567 -4.89 -13.23 -17.95
CA ASP A 567 -4.60 -12.47 -19.17
C ASP A 567 -4.64 -13.37 -20.40
N VAL A 568 -5.12 -12.81 -21.49
CA VAL A 568 -5.12 -13.41 -22.84
C VAL A 568 -4.44 -12.41 -23.77
N ALA A 569 -3.38 -12.83 -24.44
CA ALA A 569 -2.56 -11.97 -25.28
C ALA A 569 -2.18 -12.65 -26.59
N ALA A 570 -1.93 -11.82 -27.61
CA ALA A 570 -1.46 -12.27 -28.91
C ALA A 570 -0.30 -11.36 -29.39
N PRO A 571 0.61 -11.85 -30.26
CA PRO A 571 1.62 -11.04 -30.91
C PRO A 571 0.96 -9.93 -31.75
N VAL A 572 1.61 -8.76 -31.80
CA VAL A 572 1.19 -7.63 -32.66
C VAL A 572 2.25 -7.36 -33.72
N ASP A 573 3.53 -7.38 -33.33
CA ASP A 573 4.68 -7.18 -34.21
C ASP A 573 5.86 -8.04 -33.73
N GLY A 574 6.64 -8.56 -34.69
CA GLY A 574 7.78 -9.48 -34.46
C GLY A 574 7.54 -10.81 -35.17
N ASP A 575 8.63 -11.46 -35.58
CA ASP A 575 8.59 -12.71 -36.39
C ASP A 575 8.52 -14.00 -35.51
N THR A 576 8.15 -13.89 -34.27
CA THR A 576 8.37 -14.91 -33.23
C THR A 576 7.16 -15.80 -32.96
N GLY A 577 6.15 -15.79 -33.77
CA GLY A 577 5.10 -16.80 -33.72
C GLY A 577 3.66 -16.27 -33.80
N ASP A 578 2.79 -17.18 -34.16
CA ASP A 578 1.34 -16.99 -34.23
C ASP A 578 0.68 -17.64 -33.01
N GLY A 579 -0.40 -17.06 -32.53
CA GLY A 579 -1.24 -17.72 -31.53
C GLY A 579 -1.63 -16.82 -30.36
N VAL A 580 -2.45 -17.38 -29.52
CA VAL A 580 -2.96 -16.72 -28.31
C VAL A 580 -2.38 -17.39 -27.08
N GLN A 581 -1.84 -16.61 -26.17
CA GLN A 581 -1.25 -17.08 -24.93
C GLN A 581 -2.12 -16.71 -23.74
N PHE A 582 -2.07 -17.54 -22.70
CA PHE A 582 -2.83 -17.39 -21.47
C PHE A 582 -1.89 -17.32 -20.27
N TYR A 583 -2.17 -16.40 -19.34
CA TYR A 583 -1.42 -16.22 -18.13
C TYR A 583 -2.35 -16.17 -16.93
N ILE A 584 -2.04 -16.92 -15.87
CA ILE A 584 -2.78 -16.94 -14.61
C ILE A 584 -1.79 -16.74 -13.46
N GLY A 585 -2.07 -15.82 -12.57
CA GLY A 585 -1.20 -15.54 -11.42
C GLY A 585 -1.90 -14.74 -10.33
N ILE A 586 -1.19 -14.44 -9.26
CA ILE A 586 -1.66 -13.57 -8.16
C ILE A 586 -0.90 -12.25 -8.19
N GLY A 587 -1.61 -11.13 -8.10
CA GLY A 587 -1.08 -9.77 -8.21
C GLY A 587 -1.38 -9.13 -9.55
N GLN A 588 -0.97 -7.85 -9.71
CA GLN A 588 -0.98 -7.16 -11.00
C GLN A 588 0.21 -7.63 -11.85
N ALA A 589 0.20 -7.37 -13.16
CA ALA A 589 1.32 -7.72 -14.02
C ALA A 589 2.60 -6.93 -13.67
N PHE A 590 2.41 -5.70 -13.14
CA PHE A 590 3.49 -4.86 -12.61
C PHE A 590 2.96 -3.82 -11.62
#